data_e6a02d8be0a37cbc06fb4414507a6d4b
#
_entry.id   e6a02d8be0a37cbc06fb4414507a6d4b
#
_cell.length_a   1.000
_cell.length_b   1.000
_cell.length_c   1.000
_cell.angle_alpha   90.00
_cell.angle_beta   90.00
_cell.angle_gamma   90.00
#
_symmetry.space_group_name_H-M   'P 1'
#
loop_
_entity.id
_entity.type
_entity.pdbx_description
1 polymer ?
#
loop_
_entity_poly.entity_id
_entity_poly.type
_entity_poly.pdbx_seq_one_letter_code
_entity_poly.pdbx_strand_id
1 'polypeptide(L)'
;MTRGAPVTIAVADEDVARAIDEWIAGDRHQGSVVGLRRRPWEYSTSAPLEFVTAVMDDGREHNLVLKYLGPADTTEKARRVKPSFVIDPRREIEVYRRLLAPLQIGPSLVGSNIDLTSDSYWLLLEHVDGPRLTDVGELTAWAASARWLGALHARLEPMVDGPLHRAAGLMECDREWYRVWMDRALQFFASDDPSPSRHGRSALRWLAGRYDCVIERLASLPLTLIHGDFYPSNVLVIGPPDNPRPCPIDWEAASIGPGVLDLAALSAGNWSEQDRRELTAAYAAGAGSNLAPCAIGESLAYAHIHLAVQQLGWFGRRRRPAAHARDWLADAVDRAEALNL
;
A
#
# COMPACT_ATOMS: atom_id res chain seq x y z
N MET A 1 26.11 -17.99 -16.94
CA MET A 1 26.38 -16.95 -15.93
C MET A 1 25.39 -17.17 -14.80
N THR A 2 25.84 -17.75 -13.73
CA THR A 2 25.11 -18.03 -12.50
C THR A 2 24.69 -16.69 -11.88
N ARG A 3 23.38 -16.48 -11.78
CA ARG A 3 22.82 -15.35 -11.05
C ARG A 3 23.19 -15.53 -9.58
N GLY A 4 24.02 -14.65 -9.03
CA GLY A 4 24.26 -14.61 -7.61
C GLY A 4 22.92 -14.39 -6.90
N ALA A 5 22.57 -15.30 -5.99
CA ALA A 5 21.44 -15.08 -5.09
C ALA A 5 21.69 -13.79 -4.28
N PRO A 6 20.68 -12.99 -4.01
CA PRO A 6 20.85 -11.85 -3.12
C PRO A 6 21.36 -12.38 -1.77
N VAL A 7 22.39 -11.73 -1.23
CA VAL A 7 22.90 -12.04 0.11
C VAL A 7 21.91 -11.39 1.08
N THR A 8 20.82 -12.09 1.39
CA THR A 8 19.93 -11.70 2.48
C THR A 8 20.69 -11.90 3.79
N ILE A 9 20.77 -10.87 4.62
CA ILE A 9 21.25 -11.04 5.99
C ILE A 9 20.17 -11.83 6.71
N ALA A 10 20.39 -13.14 6.86
CA ALA A 10 19.41 -14.01 7.50
C ALA A 10 19.22 -13.58 8.96
N VAL A 11 17.99 -13.29 9.34
CA VAL A 11 17.61 -13.09 10.75
C VAL A 11 17.81 -14.41 11.47
N ALA A 12 18.54 -14.42 12.58
CA ALA A 12 18.83 -15.63 13.34
C ALA A 12 17.54 -16.22 13.94
N ASP A 13 17.50 -17.56 14.06
CA ASP A 13 16.34 -18.24 14.65
C ASP A 13 16.12 -17.83 16.11
N GLU A 14 17.20 -17.54 16.84
CA GLU A 14 17.16 -17.06 18.21
C GLU A 14 16.49 -15.69 18.34
N ASP A 15 16.69 -14.79 17.37
CA ASP A 15 16.04 -13.48 17.37
C ASP A 15 14.55 -13.61 17.07
N VAL A 16 14.18 -14.49 16.14
CA VAL A 16 12.78 -14.78 15.80
C VAL A 16 12.08 -15.44 17.00
N ALA A 17 12.69 -16.45 17.62
CA ALA A 17 12.13 -17.12 18.78
C ALA A 17 11.92 -16.15 19.96
N ARG A 18 12.94 -15.34 20.25
CA ARG A 18 12.84 -14.32 21.31
C ARG A 18 11.68 -13.35 21.08
N ALA A 19 11.51 -12.84 19.85
CA ALA A 19 10.42 -11.94 19.51
C ALA A 19 9.03 -12.59 19.70
N ILE A 20 8.91 -13.86 19.39
CA ILE A 20 7.68 -14.63 19.58
C ILE A 20 7.41 -14.85 21.07
N ASP A 21 8.43 -15.23 21.86
CA ASP A 21 8.29 -15.43 23.30
C ASP A 21 7.86 -14.13 24.01
N GLU A 22 8.45 -12.98 23.62
CA GLU A 22 8.10 -11.67 24.15
C GLU A 22 6.63 -11.29 23.80
N TRP A 23 6.20 -11.58 22.56
CA TRP A 23 4.83 -11.32 22.12
C TRP A 23 3.82 -12.16 22.90
N ILE A 24 4.07 -13.46 23.06
CA ILE A 24 3.20 -14.36 23.81
C ILE A 24 3.11 -13.96 25.29
N ALA A 25 4.25 -13.60 25.89
CA ALA A 25 4.27 -13.13 27.28
C ALA A 25 3.45 -11.85 27.48
N GLY A 26 3.45 -10.93 26.49
CA GLY A 26 2.64 -9.71 26.49
C GLY A 26 1.14 -9.99 26.47
N ASP A 27 0.70 -11.06 25.83
CA ASP A 27 -0.70 -11.47 25.70
C ASP A 27 -1.21 -12.33 26.88
N ARG A 28 -0.43 -12.41 27.97
CA ARG A 28 -0.70 -13.23 29.17
C ARG A 28 -0.84 -14.75 28.89
N HIS A 29 -0.37 -15.21 27.76
CA HIS A 29 -0.26 -16.62 27.47
C HIS A 29 1.04 -17.16 28.06
N GLN A 30 1.03 -18.42 28.50
CA GLN A 30 2.23 -19.14 28.93
C GLN A 30 2.70 -20.02 27.75
N GLY A 31 3.98 -20.16 27.61
CA GLY A 31 4.60 -21.02 26.62
C GLY A 31 5.90 -20.42 26.07
N SER A 32 6.75 -21.27 25.54
CA SER A 32 7.98 -20.87 24.88
C SER A 32 8.15 -21.59 23.54
N VAL A 33 8.88 -20.97 22.63
CA VAL A 33 9.19 -21.56 21.33
C VAL A 33 10.17 -22.72 21.51
N VAL A 34 9.78 -23.92 21.07
CA VAL A 34 10.64 -25.11 21.09
C VAL A 34 11.13 -25.49 19.70
N GLY A 35 10.59 -24.89 18.65
CA GLY A 35 11.05 -25.12 17.28
C GLY A 35 10.51 -24.09 16.29
N LEU A 36 11.31 -23.86 15.25
CA LEU A 36 10.95 -22.99 14.13
C LEU A 36 11.06 -23.77 12.81
N ARG A 37 10.08 -23.61 11.94
CA ARG A 37 10.13 -24.07 10.56
C ARG A 37 9.98 -22.86 9.66
N ARG A 38 10.95 -22.60 8.81
CA ARG A 38 11.00 -21.44 7.92
C ARG A 38 11.05 -21.88 6.47
N ARG A 39 10.32 -21.20 5.62
CA ARG A 39 10.35 -21.43 4.18
C ARG A 39 10.21 -20.12 3.43
N PRO A 40 10.97 -19.90 2.34
CA PRO A 40 10.82 -18.72 1.51
C PRO A 40 9.40 -18.64 0.96
N TRP A 41 8.88 -17.39 0.87
CA TRP A 41 7.60 -17.11 0.21
C TRP A 41 7.88 -16.73 -1.25
N GLU A 42 7.43 -17.56 -2.18
CA GLU A 42 7.79 -17.44 -3.61
C GLU A 42 7.21 -16.21 -4.30
N TYR A 43 6.15 -15.62 -3.75
CA TYR A 43 5.39 -14.52 -4.37
C TYR A 43 5.81 -13.12 -3.90
N SER A 44 7.01 -12.97 -3.37
CA SER A 44 7.55 -11.68 -2.96
C SER A 44 7.94 -10.82 -4.16
N THR A 45 7.46 -9.58 -4.24
CA THR A 45 7.75 -8.67 -5.36
C THR A 45 8.81 -7.63 -5.04
N SER A 46 8.88 -7.15 -3.82
CA SER A 46 9.71 -6.01 -3.41
C SER A 46 10.87 -6.41 -2.50
N ALA A 47 10.58 -7.23 -1.52
CA ALA A 47 11.53 -7.69 -0.50
C ALA A 47 11.33 -9.19 -0.24
N PRO A 48 12.36 -9.95 0.17
CA PRO A 48 12.20 -11.33 0.55
C PRO A 48 11.22 -11.48 1.70
N LEU A 49 10.41 -12.53 1.64
CA LEU A 49 9.49 -12.92 2.68
C LEU A 49 9.74 -14.39 3.05
N GLU A 50 9.54 -14.72 4.31
CA GLU A 50 9.50 -16.10 4.76
C GLU A 50 8.19 -16.39 5.50
N PHE A 51 7.67 -17.57 5.28
CA PHE A 51 6.63 -18.14 6.11
C PHE A 51 7.30 -18.87 7.27
N VAL A 52 6.93 -18.49 8.49
CA VAL A 52 7.50 -19.03 9.72
C VAL A 52 6.40 -19.75 10.49
N THR A 53 6.62 -21.03 10.85
CA THR A 53 5.78 -21.73 11.80
C THR A 53 6.56 -21.93 13.08
N ALA A 54 6.12 -21.32 14.16
CA ALA A 54 6.65 -21.52 15.50
C ALA A 54 5.89 -22.64 16.21
N VAL A 55 6.62 -23.60 16.74
CA VAL A 55 6.07 -24.70 17.54
C VAL A 55 6.32 -24.37 19.01
N MET A 56 5.26 -24.38 19.80
CA MET A 56 5.30 -24.06 21.22
C MET A 56 5.50 -25.33 22.08
N ASP A 57 5.97 -25.16 23.31
CA ASP A 57 6.17 -26.25 24.29
C ASP A 57 4.86 -27.00 24.66
N ASP A 58 3.71 -26.36 24.49
CA ASP A 58 2.39 -26.97 24.66
C ASP A 58 1.82 -27.64 23.40
N GLY A 59 2.60 -27.64 22.30
CA GLY A 59 2.22 -28.22 21.01
C GLY A 59 1.40 -27.33 20.11
N ARG A 60 1.04 -26.11 20.50
CA ARG A 60 0.41 -25.11 19.61
C ARG A 60 1.39 -24.68 18.51
N GLU A 61 0.85 -24.26 17.39
CA GLU A 61 1.61 -23.69 16.30
C GLU A 61 1.11 -22.26 15.99
N HIS A 62 2.05 -21.35 15.81
CA HIS A 62 1.79 -19.99 15.32
C HIS A 62 2.38 -19.82 13.93
N ASN A 63 1.53 -19.40 12.99
CA ASN A 63 1.96 -19.11 11.63
C ASN A 63 2.22 -17.61 11.49
N LEU A 64 3.39 -17.27 10.99
CA LEU A 64 3.89 -15.89 10.93
C LEU A 64 4.49 -15.60 9.56
N VAL A 65 4.64 -14.32 9.25
CA VAL A 65 5.34 -13.82 8.05
C VAL A 65 6.49 -12.95 8.50
N LEU A 66 7.71 -13.34 8.13
CA LEU A 66 8.93 -12.55 8.31
C LEU A 66 9.23 -11.78 7.02
N LYS A 67 9.29 -10.46 7.12
CA LYS A 67 9.59 -9.54 6.01
C LYS A 67 10.94 -8.91 6.22
N TYR A 68 11.82 -9.03 5.22
CA TYR A 68 13.14 -8.40 5.21
C TYR A 68 13.04 -7.06 4.50
N LEU A 69 13.45 -5.99 5.16
CA LEU A 69 13.26 -4.61 4.68
C LEU A 69 14.59 -3.88 4.44
N GLY A 70 15.73 -4.53 4.68
CA GLY A 70 17.04 -3.92 4.52
C GLY A 70 17.33 -3.47 3.08
N PRO A 71 18.18 -2.47 2.89
CA PRO A 71 18.54 -2.00 1.54
C PRO A 71 19.16 -3.11 0.68
N ALA A 72 19.92 -4.03 1.28
CA ALA A 72 20.50 -5.20 0.60
C ALA A 72 19.44 -6.23 0.18
N ASP A 73 18.32 -6.28 0.90
CA ASP A 73 17.24 -7.25 0.68
C ASP A 73 16.30 -6.83 -0.44
N THR A 74 16.28 -5.54 -0.81
CA THR A 74 15.45 -5.05 -1.92
C THR A 74 15.84 -5.76 -3.22
N THR A 75 14.87 -6.38 -3.88
CA THR A 75 15.12 -7.08 -5.14
C THR A 75 15.65 -6.13 -6.22
N GLU A 76 16.51 -6.63 -7.12
CA GLU A 76 17.02 -5.82 -8.24
C GLU A 76 15.89 -5.21 -9.07
N LYS A 77 14.79 -5.96 -9.25
CA LYS A 77 13.59 -5.48 -9.93
C LYS A 77 12.97 -4.29 -9.20
N ALA A 78 12.82 -4.37 -7.89
CA ALA A 78 12.25 -3.28 -7.08
C ALA A 78 13.16 -2.05 -7.09
N ARG A 79 14.48 -2.21 -6.93
CA ARG A 79 15.46 -1.10 -7.00
C ARG A 79 15.42 -0.34 -8.32
N ARG A 80 15.13 -1.02 -9.44
CA ARG A 80 15.04 -0.38 -10.76
C ARG A 80 13.73 0.37 -10.98
N VAL A 81 12.68 0.04 -10.24
CA VAL A 81 11.33 0.57 -10.45
C VAL A 81 10.98 1.60 -9.40
N LYS A 82 11.24 1.30 -8.12
CA LYS A 82 10.90 2.19 -7.01
C LYS A 82 11.73 3.48 -7.05
N PRO A 83 11.09 4.66 -7.03
CA PRO A 83 11.81 5.91 -6.82
C PRO A 83 12.51 5.91 -5.46
N SER A 84 13.68 6.55 -5.37
CA SER A 84 14.46 6.58 -4.13
C SER A 84 13.71 7.21 -2.95
N PHE A 85 12.85 8.19 -3.20
CA PHE A 85 12.04 8.84 -2.16
C PHE A 85 10.94 7.94 -1.56
N VAL A 86 10.60 6.84 -2.24
CA VAL A 86 9.64 5.85 -1.71
C VAL A 86 10.35 4.82 -0.82
N ILE A 87 11.66 4.65 -0.96
CA ILE A 87 12.41 3.61 -0.26
C ILE A 87 12.83 4.12 1.12
N ASP A 88 12.20 3.61 2.18
CA ASP A 88 12.66 3.76 3.56
C ASP A 88 12.41 2.42 4.30
N PRO A 89 13.46 1.70 4.68
CA PRO A 89 13.34 0.39 5.32
C PRO A 89 12.67 0.47 6.71
N ARG A 90 12.64 1.65 7.33
CA ARG A 90 12.07 1.85 8.66
C ARG A 90 10.57 2.14 8.62
N ARG A 91 10.05 2.70 7.51
CA ARG A 91 8.67 3.22 7.44
C ARG A 91 7.64 2.18 7.84
N GLU A 92 7.63 1.03 7.20
CA GLU A 92 6.65 -0.01 7.52
C GLU A 92 6.77 -0.49 8.97
N ILE A 93 8.00 -0.65 9.49
CA ILE A 93 8.25 -1.03 10.89
C ILE A 93 7.68 0.00 11.85
N GLU A 94 7.98 1.28 11.64
CA GLU A 94 7.52 2.36 12.50
C GLU A 94 6.00 2.56 12.41
N VAL A 95 5.41 2.37 11.23
CA VAL A 95 3.96 2.39 11.04
C VAL A 95 3.30 1.28 11.87
N TYR A 96 3.81 0.04 11.79
CA TYR A 96 3.30 -1.05 12.63
C TYR A 96 3.47 -0.77 14.13
N ARG A 97 4.66 -0.37 14.56
CA ARG A 97 4.96 -0.13 15.99
C ARG A 97 4.11 0.98 16.60
N ARG A 98 3.97 2.10 15.88
CA ARG A 98 3.42 3.34 16.44
C ARG A 98 1.95 3.56 16.16
N LEU A 99 1.46 2.98 15.08
CA LEU A 99 0.11 3.28 14.59
C LEU A 99 -0.75 2.02 14.50
N LEU A 100 -0.35 0.99 13.78
CA LEU A 100 -1.22 -0.13 13.49
C LEU A 100 -1.43 -1.04 14.70
N ALA A 101 -0.35 -1.42 15.40
CA ALA A 101 -0.45 -2.30 16.57
C ALA A 101 -1.24 -1.66 17.72
N PRO A 102 -1.00 -0.39 18.13
CA PRO A 102 -1.83 0.26 19.14
C PRO A 102 -3.30 0.42 18.75
N LEU A 103 -3.60 0.52 17.46
CA LEU A 103 -4.95 0.69 16.94
C LEU A 103 -5.59 -0.63 16.50
N GLN A 104 -4.87 -1.74 16.58
CA GLN A 104 -5.28 -3.08 16.16
C GLN A 104 -5.72 -3.12 14.68
N ILE A 105 -4.92 -2.53 13.81
CA ILE A 105 -5.16 -2.46 12.38
C ILE A 105 -4.23 -3.44 11.64
N GLY A 106 -4.81 -4.26 10.77
CA GLY A 106 -4.05 -5.26 10.00
C GLY A 106 -3.57 -6.45 10.83
N PRO A 107 -2.55 -7.19 10.36
CA PRO A 107 -1.93 -8.29 11.10
C PRO A 107 -1.30 -7.84 12.41
N SER A 108 -1.31 -8.70 13.42
CA SER A 108 -0.66 -8.43 14.71
C SER A 108 0.86 -8.30 14.51
N LEU A 109 1.45 -7.28 15.13
CA LEU A 109 2.91 -7.14 15.21
C LEU A 109 3.45 -8.11 16.26
N VAL A 110 4.24 -9.08 15.82
CA VAL A 110 4.89 -10.07 16.69
C VAL A 110 6.29 -9.60 17.09
N GLY A 111 7.04 -9.04 16.15
CA GLY A 111 8.36 -8.51 16.43
C GLY A 111 8.90 -7.66 15.29
N SER A 112 9.95 -6.92 15.56
CA SER A 112 10.60 -6.11 14.53
C SER A 112 11.96 -5.62 15.00
N ASN A 113 12.84 -5.33 14.04
CA ASN A 113 14.17 -4.78 14.31
C ASN A 113 14.49 -3.60 13.39
N ILE A 114 15.18 -2.62 13.94
CA ILE A 114 15.85 -1.53 13.22
C ILE A 114 17.26 -1.43 13.79
N ASP A 115 18.23 -1.97 13.07
CA ASP A 115 19.65 -1.84 13.44
C ASP A 115 20.40 -1.10 12.33
N LEU A 116 20.72 0.15 12.63
CA LEU A 116 21.46 1.04 11.72
C LEU A 116 22.93 0.64 11.57
N THR A 117 23.45 -0.15 12.51
CA THR A 117 24.88 -0.53 12.52
C THR A 117 25.14 -1.70 11.56
N SER A 118 24.25 -2.68 11.57
CA SER A 118 24.32 -3.86 10.71
C SER A 118 23.44 -3.73 9.45
N ASP A 119 22.75 -2.61 9.28
CA ASP A 119 21.80 -2.39 8.17
C ASP A 119 20.68 -3.44 8.13
N SER A 120 20.30 -3.96 9.32
CA SER A 120 19.32 -5.03 9.50
C SER A 120 17.97 -4.47 9.88
N TYR A 121 17.00 -4.67 9.00
CA TYR A 121 15.61 -4.24 9.17
C TYR A 121 14.69 -5.42 8.86
N TRP A 122 13.86 -5.79 9.84
CA TRP A 122 12.89 -6.84 9.63
C TRP A 122 11.61 -6.62 10.43
N LEU A 123 10.55 -7.23 9.95
CA LEU A 123 9.20 -7.17 10.51
C LEU A 123 8.63 -8.59 10.56
N LEU A 124 8.19 -9.02 11.74
CA LEU A 124 7.53 -10.29 11.98
C LEU A 124 6.07 -10.04 12.32
N LEU A 125 5.18 -10.55 11.49
CA LEU A 125 3.73 -10.35 11.59
C LEU A 125 3.01 -11.68 11.74
N GLU A 126 1.84 -11.66 12.36
CA GLU A 126 0.90 -12.76 12.30
C GLU A 126 0.54 -13.09 10.84
N HIS A 127 0.52 -14.37 10.50
CA HIS A 127 -0.03 -14.80 9.23
C HIS A 127 -1.55 -14.79 9.28
N VAL A 128 -2.17 -13.91 8.53
CA VAL A 128 -3.62 -13.82 8.39
C VAL A 128 -4.06 -14.74 7.27
N ASP A 129 -4.89 -15.72 7.60
CA ASP A 129 -5.49 -16.62 6.60
C ASP A 129 -6.76 -15.98 6.02
N GLY A 130 -6.72 -15.68 4.75
CA GLY A 130 -7.82 -15.07 4.01
C GLY A 130 -7.47 -14.83 2.54
N PRO A 131 -8.44 -14.91 1.63
CA PRO A 131 -8.22 -14.55 0.23
C PRO A 131 -7.91 -13.05 0.10
N ARG A 132 -7.17 -12.69 -0.94
CA ARG A 132 -7.04 -11.29 -1.33
C ARG A 132 -8.38 -10.79 -1.87
N LEU A 133 -8.66 -9.52 -1.67
CA LEU A 133 -9.89 -8.90 -2.20
C LEU A 133 -9.97 -9.03 -3.74
N THR A 134 -8.83 -9.07 -4.44
CA THR A 134 -8.78 -9.38 -5.88
C THR A 134 -9.37 -10.74 -6.25
N ASP A 135 -9.30 -11.70 -5.33
CA ASP A 135 -9.74 -13.08 -5.54
C ASP A 135 -11.19 -13.27 -5.09
N VAL A 136 -11.74 -12.26 -4.40
CA VAL A 136 -13.13 -12.20 -3.97
C VAL A 136 -13.92 -11.40 -5.01
N GLY A 137 -14.73 -12.08 -5.82
CA GLY A 137 -15.47 -11.46 -6.93
C GLY A 137 -16.71 -10.66 -6.51
N GLU A 138 -17.07 -10.63 -5.23
CA GLU A 138 -18.32 -10.07 -4.73
C GLU A 138 -18.17 -8.59 -4.35
N LEU A 139 -19.02 -7.72 -4.91
CA LEU A 139 -19.04 -6.28 -4.64
C LEU A 139 -19.24 -5.96 -3.14
N THR A 140 -19.93 -6.83 -2.39
CA THR A 140 -20.13 -6.68 -0.95
C THR A 140 -18.83 -6.59 -0.15
N ALA A 141 -17.83 -7.41 -0.47
CA ALA A 141 -16.52 -7.35 0.18
C ALA A 141 -15.76 -6.06 -0.15
N TRP A 142 -15.91 -5.58 -1.38
CA TRP A 142 -15.33 -4.30 -1.82
C TRP A 142 -16.02 -3.11 -1.15
N ALA A 143 -17.34 -3.12 -1.04
CA ALA A 143 -18.09 -2.10 -0.33
C ALA A 143 -17.78 -2.11 1.18
N ALA A 144 -17.61 -3.29 1.79
CA ALA A 144 -17.16 -3.41 3.17
C ALA A 144 -15.76 -2.81 3.36
N SER A 145 -14.84 -3.07 2.41
CA SER A 145 -13.49 -2.49 2.43
C SER A 145 -13.50 -0.96 2.25
N ALA A 146 -14.34 -0.43 1.35
CA ALA A 146 -14.51 1.00 1.17
C ALA A 146 -15.09 1.66 2.44
N ARG A 147 -16.09 1.06 3.05
CA ARG A 147 -16.67 1.55 4.32
C ARG A 147 -15.66 1.56 5.45
N TRP A 148 -14.92 0.49 5.61
CA TRP A 148 -13.87 0.38 6.61
C TRP A 148 -12.79 1.44 6.40
N LEU A 149 -12.37 1.65 5.14
CA LEU A 149 -11.38 2.65 4.77
C LEU A 149 -11.85 4.08 5.13
N GLY A 150 -13.10 4.41 4.83
CA GLY A 150 -13.70 5.70 5.22
C GLY A 150 -13.69 5.90 6.75
N ALA A 151 -14.06 4.87 7.51
CA ALA A 151 -14.04 4.92 8.98
C ALA A 151 -12.61 5.06 9.54
N LEU A 152 -11.65 4.38 8.93
CA LEU A 152 -10.23 4.51 9.28
C LEU A 152 -9.75 5.95 9.07
N HIS A 153 -9.98 6.51 7.90
CA HIS A 153 -9.54 7.86 7.55
C HIS A 153 -10.16 8.91 8.47
N ALA A 154 -11.47 8.84 8.72
CA ALA A 154 -12.15 9.75 9.66
C ALA A 154 -11.61 9.64 11.10
N ARG A 155 -11.27 8.43 11.54
CA ARG A 155 -10.66 8.21 12.87
C ARG A 155 -9.27 8.83 12.98
N LEU A 156 -8.49 8.81 11.90
CA LEU A 156 -7.08 9.22 11.90
C LEU A 156 -6.87 10.67 11.48
N GLU A 157 -7.85 11.31 10.82
CA GLU A 157 -7.78 12.72 10.41
C GLU A 157 -7.42 13.67 11.57
N PRO A 158 -8.05 13.59 12.77
CA PRO A 158 -7.70 14.47 13.89
C PRO A 158 -6.31 14.24 14.46
N MET A 159 -5.64 13.15 14.08
CA MET A 159 -4.33 12.76 14.61
C MET A 159 -3.16 13.24 13.75
N VAL A 160 -3.44 13.83 12.56
CA VAL A 160 -2.39 14.23 11.59
C VAL A 160 -1.41 15.23 12.21
N ASP A 161 -1.89 16.25 12.91
CA ASP A 161 -1.05 17.26 13.56
C ASP A 161 -0.39 16.78 14.86
N GLY A 162 -0.68 15.56 15.29
CA GLY A 162 -0.22 14.98 16.53
C GLY A 162 0.70 13.75 16.33
N PRO A 163 0.23 12.57 16.72
CA PRO A 163 1.04 11.33 16.69
C PRO A 163 1.46 10.90 15.30
N LEU A 164 0.61 11.09 14.29
CA LEU A 164 0.91 10.68 12.90
C LEU A 164 2.08 11.45 12.31
N HIS A 165 2.10 12.77 12.50
CA HIS A 165 3.17 13.63 11.99
C HIS A 165 4.53 13.31 12.62
N ARG A 166 4.52 12.77 13.85
CA ARG A 166 5.73 12.32 14.55
C ARG A 166 6.13 10.88 14.24
N ALA A 167 5.32 10.14 13.49
CA ALA A 167 5.68 8.79 13.04
C ALA A 167 6.80 8.88 12.02
N ALA A 168 7.97 8.35 12.36
CA ALA A 168 9.14 8.44 11.52
C ALA A 168 8.92 7.78 10.15
N GLY A 169 9.34 8.45 9.09
CA GLY A 169 9.38 7.88 7.75
C GLY A 169 8.08 7.96 6.95
N LEU A 170 7.00 8.57 7.46
CA LEU A 170 5.82 8.83 6.64
C LEU A 170 6.16 9.82 5.51
N MET A 171 5.68 9.51 4.31
CA MET A 171 5.70 10.49 3.21
C MET A 171 4.56 11.49 3.39
N GLU A 172 4.73 12.68 2.88
CA GLU A 172 3.67 13.69 2.79
C GLU A 172 3.26 13.88 1.34
N CYS A 173 1.96 13.74 1.06
CA CYS A 173 1.40 13.97 -0.26
C CYS A 173 1.20 15.48 -0.48
N ASP A 174 2.28 16.24 -0.46
CA ASP A 174 2.29 17.66 -0.71
C ASP A 174 2.33 17.98 -2.23
N ARG A 175 2.35 19.26 -2.60
CA ARG A 175 2.39 19.71 -4.00
C ARG A 175 3.63 19.20 -4.74
N GLU A 176 4.77 19.12 -4.08
CA GLU A 176 6.03 18.66 -4.67
C GLU A 176 5.96 17.13 -4.91
N TRP A 177 5.41 16.39 -3.98
CA TRP A 177 5.20 14.95 -4.12
C TRP A 177 4.33 14.62 -5.37
N TYR A 178 3.24 15.36 -5.60
CA TYR A 178 2.44 15.19 -6.82
C TYR A 178 3.23 15.49 -8.09
N ARG A 179 4.02 16.59 -8.11
CA ARG A 179 4.83 16.99 -9.26
C ARG A 179 5.88 15.97 -9.64
N VAL A 180 6.56 15.39 -8.64
CA VAL A 180 7.58 14.36 -8.87
C VAL A 180 7.03 13.19 -9.71
N TRP A 181 5.79 12.78 -9.51
CA TRP A 181 5.19 11.71 -10.29
C TRP A 181 4.94 12.12 -11.76
N MET A 182 4.45 13.32 -12.00
CA MET A 182 4.28 13.85 -13.36
C MET A 182 5.63 14.01 -14.08
N ASP A 183 6.64 14.54 -13.41
CA ASP A 183 7.98 14.70 -13.98
C ASP A 183 8.59 13.35 -14.35
N ARG A 184 8.43 12.34 -13.52
CA ARG A 184 8.86 10.97 -13.83
C ARG A 184 8.11 10.40 -15.03
N ALA A 185 6.80 10.59 -15.10
CA ALA A 185 6.02 10.16 -16.26
C ALA A 185 6.53 10.83 -17.54
N LEU A 186 6.75 12.15 -17.52
CA LEU A 186 7.29 12.89 -18.65
C LEU A 186 8.69 12.41 -19.05
N GLN A 187 9.59 12.15 -18.09
CA GLN A 187 10.93 11.62 -18.35
C GLN A 187 10.88 10.26 -19.05
N PHE A 188 9.99 9.36 -18.60
CA PHE A 188 9.83 8.06 -19.24
C PHE A 188 9.29 8.15 -20.66
N PHE A 189 8.45 9.15 -20.96
CA PHE A 189 7.92 9.39 -22.31
C PHE A 189 8.85 10.22 -23.21
N ALA A 190 9.85 10.90 -22.64
CA ALA A 190 10.84 11.67 -23.39
C ALA A 190 11.98 10.82 -23.94
N SER A 191 12.33 9.69 -23.31
CA SER A 191 13.41 8.82 -23.76
C SER A 191 13.08 8.19 -25.13
N ASP A 192 14.06 8.13 -26.03
CA ASP A 192 13.96 7.84 -27.48
C ASP A 192 13.61 6.40 -27.87
N ASP A 193 12.94 5.64 -27.05
CA ASP A 193 12.47 4.30 -27.40
C ASP A 193 11.26 4.37 -28.35
N PRO A 194 11.21 3.59 -29.44
CA PRO A 194 10.22 3.73 -30.51
C PRO A 194 8.77 3.41 -30.15
N SER A 195 8.46 3.17 -28.89
CA SER A 195 7.19 2.59 -28.45
C SER A 195 6.04 3.52 -28.05
N PRO A 196 6.11 4.80 -27.63
CA PRO A 196 4.88 5.56 -27.61
C PRO A 196 4.65 6.24 -28.94
N SER A 197 3.44 6.05 -29.47
CA SER A 197 2.94 6.83 -30.59
C SER A 197 3.17 8.35 -30.30
N ARG A 198 3.36 9.15 -31.35
CA ARG A 198 3.40 10.62 -31.19
C ARG A 198 2.17 11.13 -30.41
N HIS A 199 1.03 10.46 -30.55
CA HIS A 199 -0.21 10.74 -29.84
C HIS A 199 -0.08 10.59 -28.32
N GLY A 200 0.57 9.54 -27.82
CA GLY A 200 0.76 9.35 -26.36
C GLY A 200 1.62 10.46 -25.72
N ARG A 201 2.69 10.92 -26.42
CA ARG A 201 3.48 12.05 -25.93
C ARG A 201 2.74 13.36 -25.91
N SER A 202 1.91 13.61 -26.92
CA SER A 202 1.08 14.83 -27.00
C SER A 202 0.01 14.82 -25.92
N ALA A 203 -0.65 13.67 -25.70
CA ALA A 203 -1.65 13.50 -24.65
C ALA A 203 -1.07 13.70 -23.24
N LEU A 204 0.11 13.14 -22.96
CA LEU A 204 0.76 13.35 -21.65
C LEU A 204 1.18 14.82 -21.44
N ARG A 205 1.69 15.51 -22.49
CA ARG A 205 2.00 16.93 -22.38
C ARG A 205 0.75 17.79 -22.19
N TRP A 206 -0.33 17.44 -22.87
CA TRP A 206 -1.62 18.09 -22.68
C TRP A 206 -2.11 17.96 -21.23
N LEU A 207 -2.03 16.76 -20.66
CA LEU A 207 -2.37 16.48 -19.27
C LEU A 207 -1.44 17.24 -18.30
N ALA A 208 -0.13 17.24 -18.56
CA ALA A 208 0.86 17.93 -17.73
C ALA A 208 0.59 19.44 -17.64
N GLY A 209 0.16 20.09 -18.75
CA GLY A 209 -0.22 21.50 -18.76
C GLY A 209 -1.48 21.84 -17.92
N ARG A 210 -2.21 20.84 -17.45
CA ARG A 210 -3.42 20.96 -16.63
C ARG A 210 -3.28 20.38 -15.25
N TYR A 211 -2.16 19.72 -15.00
CA TYR A 211 -1.97 18.91 -13.80
C TYR A 211 -1.89 19.72 -12.51
N ASP A 212 -1.54 21.00 -12.60
CA ASP A 212 -1.59 21.90 -11.44
C ASP A 212 -3.01 22.03 -10.88
N CYS A 213 -4.06 21.97 -11.70
CA CYS A 213 -5.46 21.95 -11.22
C CYS A 213 -5.73 20.68 -10.40
N VAL A 214 -5.16 19.54 -10.79
CA VAL A 214 -5.27 18.29 -10.05
C VAL A 214 -4.55 18.41 -8.70
N ILE A 215 -3.34 18.96 -8.71
CA ILE A 215 -2.54 19.19 -7.49
C ILE A 215 -3.29 20.11 -6.52
N GLU A 216 -3.79 21.26 -7.01
CA GLU A 216 -4.52 22.21 -6.17
C GLU A 216 -5.75 21.58 -5.53
N ARG A 217 -6.51 20.80 -6.30
CA ARG A 217 -7.70 20.13 -5.77
C ARG A 217 -7.32 19.11 -4.70
N LEU A 218 -6.36 18.22 -4.96
CA LEU A 218 -5.96 17.18 -4.00
C LEU A 218 -5.30 17.78 -2.76
N ALA A 219 -4.43 18.78 -2.91
CA ALA A 219 -3.76 19.44 -1.79
C ALA A 219 -4.70 20.27 -0.92
N SER A 220 -5.92 20.57 -1.37
CA SER A 220 -6.95 21.28 -0.59
C SER A 220 -7.83 20.37 0.26
N LEU A 221 -7.69 19.04 0.11
CA LEU A 221 -8.51 18.08 0.84
C LEU A 221 -7.98 17.83 2.25
N PRO A 222 -8.84 17.41 3.20
CA PRO A 222 -8.39 16.97 4.52
C PRO A 222 -7.37 15.84 4.43
N LEU A 223 -6.36 15.92 5.28
CA LEU A 223 -5.27 14.94 5.34
C LEU A 223 -5.54 13.90 6.42
N THR A 224 -5.16 12.67 6.15
CA THR A 224 -5.21 11.55 7.10
C THR A 224 -4.01 10.63 6.87
N LEU A 225 -3.86 9.59 7.69
CA LEU A 225 -2.98 8.48 7.32
C LEU A 225 -3.62 7.71 6.18
N ILE A 226 -2.91 7.58 5.09
CA ILE A 226 -3.26 6.72 3.97
C ILE A 226 -2.29 5.54 3.87
N HIS A 227 -2.78 4.43 3.34
CA HIS A 227 -1.96 3.26 3.05
C HIS A 227 -0.96 3.55 1.92
N GLY A 228 -1.36 4.38 0.95
CA GLY A 228 -0.55 4.79 -0.20
C GLY A 228 -0.44 3.74 -1.31
N ASP A 229 -0.87 2.50 -1.04
CA ASP A 229 -0.90 1.38 -2.00
C ASP A 229 -2.11 0.45 -1.72
N PHE A 230 -3.29 1.04 -1.44
CA PHE A 230 -4.50 0.31 -1.05
C PHE A 230 -5.16 -0.40 -2.23
N TYR A 231 -4.35 -1.13 -3.00
CA TYR A 231 -4.87 -2.00 -4.04
C TYR A 231 -5.51 -3.25 -3.44
N PRO A 232 -6.52 -3.82 -4.10
CA PRO A 232 -7.20 -5.02 -3.63
C PRO A 232 -6.29 -6.22 -3.41
N SER A 233 -5.12 -6.25 -4.06
CA SER A 233 -4.07 -7.25 -3.84
C SER A 233 -3.40 -7.15 -2.46
N ASN A 234 -3.48 -5.97 -1.83
CA ASN A 234 -2.92 -5.68 -0.51
C ASN A 234 -3.97 -5.69 0.61
N VAL A 235 -5.18 -6.19 0.32
CA VAL A 235 -6.26 -6.33 1.28
C VAL A 235 -6.67 -7.79 1.36
N LEU A 236 -6.47 -8.41 2.52
CA LEU A 236 -7.01 -9.74 2.82
C LEU A 236 -8.45 -9.58 3.31
N VAL A 237 -9.30 -10.54 2.99
CA VAL A 237 -10.68 -10.58 3.46
C VAL A 237 -10.81 -11.66 4.52
N ILE A 238 -11.18 -11.27 5.73
CA ILE A 238 -11.34 -12.15 6.88
C ILE A 238 -12.79 -12.17 7.38
N GLY A 239 -13.14 -13.21 8.07
CA GLY A 239 -14.50 -13.39 8.59
C GLY A 239 -15.44 -14.09 7.59
N PRO A 240 -16.71 -14.26 7.95
CA PRO A 240 -17.68 -14.97 7.13
C PRO A 240 -18.13 -14.10 5.92
N PRO A 241 -18.61 -14.73 4.83
CA PRO A 241 -19.02 -14.02 3.61
C PRO A 241 -20.10 -12.95 3.79
N ASP A 242 -20.97 -13.12 4.78
CA ASP A 242 -22.04 -12.18 5.13
C ASP A 242 -21.55 -11.00 5.99
N ASN A 243 -20.34 -11.10 6.55
CA ASN A 243 -19.70 -10.03 7.31
C ASN A 243 -18.18 -9.97 7.02
N PRO A 244 -17.78 -9.69 5.77
CA PRO A 244 -16.38 -9.61 5.39
C PRO A 244 -15.71 -8.42 6.05
N ARG A 245 -14.50 -8.63 6.58
CA ARG A 245 -13.68 -7.58 7.18
C ARG A 245 -12.36 -7.46 6.41
N PRO A 246 -11.97 -6.26 5.97
CA PRO A 246 -10.68 -6.06 5.34
C PRO A 246 -9.55 -6.12 6.38
N CYS A 247 -8.45 -6.72 5.97
CA CYS A 247 -7.19 -6.74 6.71
C CYS A 247 -6.09 -6.27 5.75
N PRO A 248 -5.75 -4.97 5.74
CA PRO A 248 -4.72 -4.44 4.84
C PRO A 248 -3.32 -4.87 5.30
N ILE A 249 -2.47 -5.14 4.31
CA ILE A 249 -1.07 -5.58 4.46
C ILE A 249 -0.18 -4.72 3.57
N ASP A 250 1.14 -4.74 3.81
CA ASP A 250 2.14 -4.04 2.98
C ASP A 250 2.05 -2.50 3.06
N TRP A 251 2.27 -1.95 4.25
CA TRP A 251 2.21 -0.52 4.56
C TRP A 251 3.49 0.28 4.21
N GLU A 252 4.30 -0.24 3.31
CA GLU A 252 5.58 0.40 2.94
C GLU A 252 5.41 1.79 2.31
N ALA A 253 4.25 2.06 1.70
CA ALA A 253 3.92 3.33 1.08
C ALA A 253 3.09 4.27 1.97
N ALA A 254 2.94 3.94 3.26
CA ALA A 254 2.15 4.73 4.19
C ALA A 254 2.56 6.22 4.18
N SER A 255 1.57 7.09 4.12
CA SER A 255 1.76 8.52 3.90
C SER A 255 0.72 9.34 4.65
N ILE A 256 0.99 10.62 4.83
CA ILE A 256 -0.02 11.62 5.17
C ILE A 256 -0.54 12.22 3.86
N GLY A 257 -1.83 12.04 3.61
CA GLY A 257 -2.44 12.48 2.36
C GLY A 257 -3.96 12.45 2.40
N PRO A 258 -4.64 12.90 1.35
CA PRO A 258 -6.10 12.83 1.28
C PRO A 258 -6.57 11.38 1.09
N GLY A 259 -7.53 10.96 1.91
CA GLY A 259 -8.02 9.57 1.94
C GLY A 259 -8.61 9.07 0.61
N VAL A 260 -9.01 9.97 -0.28
CA VAL A 260 -9.50 9.61 -1.62
C VAL A 260 -8.42 8.97 -2.51
N LEU A 261 -7.12 9.09 -2.17
CA LEU A 261 -6.05 8.41 -2.89
C LEU A 261 -6.12 6.88 -2.70
N ASP A 262 -6.37 6.43 -1.48
CA ASP A 262 -6.57 5.01 -1.20
C ASP A 262 -7.89 4.50 -1.81
N LEU A 263 -8.95 5.31 -1.78
CA LEU A 263 -10.22 4.95 -2.44
C LEU A 263 -10.03 4.85 -3.96
N ALA A 264 -9.18 5.68 -4.57
CA ALA A 264 -8.84 5.58 -5.98
C ALA A 264 -8.10 4.28 -6.30
N ALA A 265 -7.16 3.86 -5.46
CA ALA A 265 -6.45 2.59 -5.60
C ALA A 265 -7.41 1.39 -5.45
N LEU A 266 -8.29 1.41 -4.45
CA LEU A 266 -9.31 0.39 -4.25
C LEU A 266 -10.25 0.28 -5.45
N SER A 267 -10.71 1.41 -5.98
CA SER A 267 -11.66 1.46 -7.10
C SER A 267 -11.02 1.51 -8.49
N ALA A 268 -9.70 1.25 -8.58
CA ALA A 268 -8.97 1.18 -9.83
C ALA A 268 -9.31 -0.12 -10.58
N GLY A 269 -10.29 -0.08 -11.46
CA GLY A 269 -10.71 -1.26 -12.24
C GLY A 269 -11.77 -0.92 -13.27
N ASN A 270 -12.21 -1.93 -14.01
CA ASN A 270 -13.29 -1.82 -14.98
C ASN A 270 -14.66 -1.96 -14.28
N TRP A 271 -14.93 -1.05 -13.37
CA TRP A 271 -16.20 -0.96 -12.66
C TRP A 271 -17.25 -0.26 -13.50
N SER A 272 -18.51 -0.69 -13.39
CA SER A 272 -19.63 0.09 -13.89
C SER A 272 -19.72 1.41 -13.12
N GLU A 273 -20.40 2.40 -13.69
CA GLU A 273 -20.63 3.68 -12.98
C GLU A 273 -21.45 3.47 -11.70
N GLN A 274 -22.37 2.50 -11.72
CA GLN A 274 -23.15 2.14 -10.54
C GLN A 274 -22.29 1.56 -9.43
N ASP A 275 -21.39 0.62 -9.75
CA ASP A 275 -20.48 0.02 -8.76
C ASP A 275 -19.56 1.09 -8.14
N ARG A 276 -19.04 2.01 -8.96
CA ARG A 276 -18.23 3.14 -8.44
C ARG A 276 -19.02 4.02 -7.49
N ARG A 277 -20.28 4.30 -7.80
CA ARG A 277 -21.17 5.05 -6.89
C ARG A 277 -21.40 4.30 -5.59
N GLU A 278 -21.57 2.98 -5.65
CA GLU A 278 -21.74 2.15 -4.47
C GLU A 278 -20.50 2.15 -3.58
N LEU A 279 -19.30 1.98 -4.17
CA LEU A 279 -18.03 2.06 -3.43
C LEU A 279 -17.83 3.44 -2.79
N THR A 280 -18.14 4.51 -3.54
CA THR A 280 -18.05 5.89 -3.03
C THR A 280 -19.06 6.13 -1.89
N ALA A 281 -20.28 5.64 -2.02
CA ALA A 281 -21.30 5.74 -0.97
C ALA A 281 -20.92 4.93 0.27
N ALA A 282 -20.36 3.75 0.10
CA ALA A 282 -19.85 2.92 1.19
C ALA A 282 -18.71 3.62 1.95
N TYR A 283 -17.75 4.22 1.25
CA TYR A 283 -16.70 5.02 1.84
C TYR A 283 -17.26 6.23 2.62
N ALA A 284 -18.17 6.99 2.01
CA ALA A 284 -18.83 8.13 2.67
C ALA A 284 -19.57 7.70 3.95
N ALA A 285 -20.28 6.58 3.90
CA ALA A 285 -20.96 6.02 5.07
C ALA A 285 -20.00 5.63 6.18
N GLY A 286 -18.79 5.15 5.85
CA GLY A 286 -17.73 4.88 6.81
C GLY A 286 -17.11 6.15 7.40
N ALA A 287 -16.88 7.16 6.58
CA ALA A 287 -16.30 8.44 6.98
C ALA A 287 -17.24 9.31 7.85
N GLY A 288 -18.51 8.94 7.95
CA GLY A 288 -19.50 9.67 8.74
C GLY A 288 -20.25 10.75 7.94
N SER A 289 -21.25 11.34 8.57
CA SER A 289 -22.28 12.14 7.92
C SER A 289 -21.83 13.49 7.34
N ASN A 290 -20.60 13.90 7.55
CA ASN A 290 -20.11 15.23 7.14
C ASN A 290 -19.63 15.32 5.69
N LEU A 291 -19.45 14.17 5.00
CA LEU A 291 -18.98 14.13 3.63
C LEU A 291 -20.11 13.67 2.69
N ALA A 292 -20.58 14.58 1.86
CA ALA A 292 -21.55 14.24 0.83
C ALA A 292 -20.90 13.30 -0.21
N PRO A 293 -21.55 12.18 -0.61
CA PRO A 293 -20.99 11.27 -1.61
C PRO A 293 -20.62 11.93 -2.94
N CYS A 294 -21.36 13.00 -3.36
CA CYS A 294 -21.05 13.74 -4.57
C CYS A 294 -19.71 14.50 -4.48
N ALA A 295 -19.40 15.10 -3.33
CA ALA A 295 -18.12 15.78 -3.11
C ALA A 295 -16.94 14.82 -3.08
N ILE A 296 -17.14 13.62 -2.52
CA ILE A 296 -16.15 12.54 -2.57
C ILE A 296 -15.97 12.07 -4.01
N GLY A 297 -17.05 11.88 -4.77
CA GLY A 297 -17.00 11.43 -6.16
C GLY A 297 -16.23 12.40 -7.07
N GLU A 298 -16.43 13.72 -6.88
CA GLU A 298 -15.65 14.73 -7.59
C GLU A 298 -14.15 14.61 -7.24
N SER A 299 -13.83 14.61 -5.95
CA SER A 299 -12.43 14.49 -5.48
C SER A 299 -11.77 13.17 -5.93
N LEU A 300 -12.55 12.10 -5.98
CA LEU A 300 -12.11 10.77 -6.46
C LEU A 300 -11.73 10.81 -7.95
N ALA A 301 -12.43 11.62 -8.78
CA ALA A 301 -12.06 11.77 -10.19
C ALA A 301 -10.64 12.36 -10.33
N TYR A 302 -10.30 13.39 -9.55
CA TYR A 302 -8.94 13.94 -9.49
C TYR A 302 -7.92 12.93 -8.95
N ALA A 303 -8.29 12.17 -7.91
CA ALA A 303 -7.44 11.13 -7.36
C ALA A 303 -7.15 10.01 -8.37
N HIS A 304 -8.10 9.64 -9.22
CA HIS A 304 -7.87 8.69 -10.31
C HIS A 304 -6.94 9.24 -11.40
N ILE A 305 -7.01 10.54 -11.72
CA ILE A 305 -6.04 11.17 -12.63
C ILE A 305 -4.64 11.07 -12.03
N HIS A 306 -4.47 11.44 -10.75
CA HIS A 306 -3.18 11.32 -10.07
C HIS A 306 -2.70 9.88 -10.03
N LEU A 307 -3.56 8.92 -9.67
CA LEU A 307 -3.21 7.49 -9.65
C LEU A 307 -2.67 7.03 -11.01
N ALA A 308 -3.30 7.46 -12.11
CA ALA A 308 -2.83 7.13 -13.45
C ALA A 308 -1.44 7.75 -13.72
N VAL A 309 -1.22 9.00 -13.35
CA VAL A 309 0.09 9.67 -13.45
C VAL A 309 1.14 8.95 -12.61
N GLN A 310 0.80 8.56 -11.38
CA GLN A 310 1.67 7.77 -10.50
C GLN A 310 2.04 6.43 -11.15
N GLN A 311 1.09 5.72 -11.74
CA GLN A 311 1.34 4.47 -12.45
C GLN A 311 2.25 4.66 -13.68
N LEU A 312 2.11 5.76 -14.41
CA LEU A 312 2.99 6.11 -15.52
C LEU A 312 4.39 6.45 -15.03
N GLY A 313 4.51 7.16 -13.92
CA GLY A 313 5.78 7.50 -13.27
C GLY A 313 6.45 6.33 -12.55
N TRP A 314 5.68 5.28 -12.17
CA TRP A 314 6.22 4.10 -11.50
C TRP A 314 6.83 3.09 -12.46
N PHE A 315 6.08 2.72 -13.47
CA PHE A 315 6.47 1.63 -14.36
C PHE A 315 7.20 2.09 -15.63
N GLY A 316 7.08 3.35 -15.98
CA GLY A 316 7.57 3.84 -17.26
C GLY A 316 6.98 3.01 -18.41
N ARG A 317 7.86 2.61 -19.34
CA ARG A 317 7.52 1.84 -20.55
C ARG A 317 7.63 0.33 -20.40
N ARG A 318 7.87 -0.20 -19.21
CA ARG A 318 8.04 -1.64 -19.05
C ARG A 318 6.73 -2.35 -19.34
N ARG A 319 6.80 -3.44 -20.10
CA ARG A 319 5.66 -4.33 -20.34
C ARG A 319 5.08 -4.73 -18.99
N ARG A 320 3.88 -4.27 -18.73
CA ARG A 320 3.07 -4.72 -17.60
C ARG A 320 2.65 -6.16 -17.86
N PRO A 321 2.52 -7.00 -16.83
CA PRO A 321 1.80 -8.26 -16.98
C PRO A 321 0.43 -8.00 -17.60
N ALA A 322 -0.06 -8.91 -18.45
CA ALA A 322 -1.34 -8.74 -19.17
C ALA A 322 -2.53 -8.45 -18.23
N ALA A 323 -2.47 -8.94 -16.98
CA ALA A 323 -3.45 -8.66 -15.93
C ALA A 323 -3.50 -7.18 -15.50
N HIS A 324 -2.48 -6.37 -15.83
CA HIS A 324 -2.38 -4.93 -15.51
C HIS A 324 -2.29 -4.05 -16.78
N ALA A 325 -2.71 -4.56 -17.93
CA ALA A 325 -2.62 -3.89 -19.23
C ALA A 325 -3.72 -2.81 -19.40
N ARG A 326 -3.85 -1.91 -18.42
CA ARG A 326 -4.74 -0.74 -18.51
C ARG A 326 -4.02 0.40 -19.21
N ASP A 327 -4.69 1.11 -20.10
CA ASP A 327 -4.18 2.36 -20.67
C ASP A 327 -4.41 3.52 -19.69
N TRP A 328 -3.48 3.65 -18.74
CA TRP A 328 -3.56 4.68 -17.71
C TRP A 328 -3.51 6.11 -18.27
N LEU A 329 -2.89 6.30 -19.43
CA LEU A 329 -2.84 7.62 -20.04
C LEU A 329 -4.20 7.98 -20.65
N ALA A 330 -4.82 7.07 -21.39
CA ALA A 330 -6.16 7.26 -21.91
C ALA A 330 -7.15 7.53 -20.78
N ASP A 331 -7.14 6.69 -19.74
CA ASP A 331 -7.99 6.89 -18.56
C ASP A 331 -7.82 8.27 -17.89
N ALA A 332 -6.58 8.75 -17.78
CA ALA A 332 -6.32 10.06 -17.17
C ALA A 332 -6.82 11.21 -18.04
N VAL A 333 -6.63 11.09 -19.36
CA VAL A 333 -7.08 12.11 -20.33
C VAL A 333 -8.60 12.16 -20.35
N ASP A 334 -9.28 11.02 -20.50
CA ASP A 334 -10.75 10.94 -20.54
C ASP A 334 -11.38 11.58 -19.29
N ARG A 335 -10.78 11.32 -18.11
CA ARG A 335 -11.24 11.94 -16.85
C ARG A 335 -10.96 13.43 -16.77
N ALA A 336 -9.81 13.87 -17.24
CA ALA A 336 -9.46 15.29 -17.26
C ALA A 336 -10.40 16.06 -18.21
N GLU A 337 -10.74 15.50 -19.37
CA GLU A 337 -11.73 16.06 -20.30
C GLU A 337 -13.13 16.10 -19.67
N ALA A 338 -13.55 15.04 -18.98
CA ALA A 338 -14.84 14.99 -18.28
C ALA A 338 -14.95 16.02 -17.16
N LEU A 339 -13.83 16.44 -16.55
CA LEU A 339 -13.74 17.51 -15.56
C LEU A 339 -13.57 18.90 -16.19
N ASN A 340 -13.53 19.01 -17.53
CA ASN A 340 -13.23 20.24 -18.27
C ASN A 340 -11.90 20.89 -17.88
N LEU A 341 -10.88 20.07 -17.60
CA LEU A 341 -9.53 20.54 -17.34
C LEU A 341 -8.82 20.91 -18.62
#